data_76c1b14a13c91c98818469a002302318
#
_entry.id   76c1b14a13c91c98818469a002302318
#
_cell.length_a   1.000
_cell.length_b   1.000
_cell.length_c   1.000
_cell.angle_alpha   90.00
_cell.angle_beta   90.00
_cell.angle_gamma   90.00
#
_symmetry.space_group_name_H-M   'P 1'
#
loop_
_entity.id
_entity.type
_entity.pdbx_description
1 polymer ?
#
loop_
_entity_poly.entity_id
_entity_poly.type
_entity_poly.pdbx_seq_one_letter_code
_entity_poly.pdbx_strand_id
1 'polypeptide(L)'
;KYQKLYHYNSLLVRHKFSQKKVRIAGGGIAGLSAAMFLQSNNISTVIYEKESKIGGSRHGDYEGLENWIFNDDIHSSFKDIGFEFNKIQSSPINSFFVHTSSEKPLRIQNKTPFFYLVSRGDNSNDIDHQLFRQCKKAGVEFKFGEMAPSYCDIIATGTRKASAYIQGINFNTNLKNQVHLLLGKKFAPKGYA
;
A
#
# COMPACT_ATOMS: atom_id res chain seq x y z
N LYS A 1 5.40 -29.49 16.66
CA LYS A 1 4.28 -30.13 17.39
C LYS A 1 3.03 -29.24 17.44
N TYR A 2 2.79 -28.43 16.35
CA TYR A 2 1.55 -27.64 16.18
C TYR A 2 1.15 -27.59 14.69
N GLN A 3 1.04 -28.78 14.08
CA GLN A 3 0.60 -28.91 12.69
C GLN A 3 -0.54 -29.92 12.59
N LYS A 4 -1.63 -29.69 13.34
CA LYS A 4 -2.86 -30.49 13.21
C LYS A 4 -3.99 -29.75 13.88
N LEU A 5 -4.65 -28.80 13.21
CA LEU A 5 -6.00 -28.35 13.60
C LEU A 5 -6.57 -27.32 12.61
N TYR A 6 -6.59 -27.57 11.30
CA TYR A 6 -7.51 -26.87 10.39
C TYR A 6 -7.92 -27.78 9.23
N HIS A 7 -8.43 -28.97 9.56
CA HIS A 7 -9.36 -29.67 8.68
C HIS A 7 -10.74 -29.55 9.32
N TYR A 8 -11.38 -28.39 9.17
CA TYR A 8 -12.80 -28.29 9.44
C TYR A 8 -13.56 -28.43 8.11
N ASN A 9 -14.36 -29.47 8.10
CA ASN A 9 -15.29 -29.95 7.09
C ASN A 9 -15.90 -28.83 6.24
N SER A 10 -15.61 -28.84 4.95
CA SER A 10 -16.29 -28.11 3.89
C SER A 10 -17.65 -28.72 3.48
N LEU A 11 -18.44 -29.18 4.43
CA LEU A 11 -19.77 -29.69 4.17
C LEU A 11 -20.74 -29.19 5.25
N LEU A 12 -21.78 -28.50 4.77
CA LEU A 12 -22.91 -27.97 5.50
C LEU A 12 -22.76 -26.55 6.07
N VAL A 13 -23.08 -25.52 5.27
CA VAL A 13 -24.29 -24.72 5.41
C VAL A 13 -24.40 -23.82 4.19
N ARG A 14 -25.00 -24.31 3.11
CA ARG A 14 -25.61 -23.43 2.09
C ARG A 14 -26.94 -22.90 2.63
N HIS A 15 -26.90 -22.12 3.70
CA HIS A 15 -27.98 -21.21 3.97
C HIS A 15 -27.83 -20.01 3.03
N LYS A 16 -28.86 -19.71 2.26
CA LYS A 16 -29.11 -18.44 1.58
C LYS A 16 -29.25 -17.32 2.63
N PHE A 17 -28.18 -17.02 3.36
CA PHE A 17 -28.04 -15.70 3.94
C PHE A 17 -27.67 -14.79 2.76
N SER A 18 -28.43 -13.75 2.54
CA SER A 18 -27.97 -12.56 1.82
C SER A 18 -26.63 -12.21 2.50
N GLN A 19 -25.50 -12.56 1.88
CA GLN A 19 -24.20 -12.36 2.49
C GLN A 19 -24.03 -10.87 2.68
N LYS A 20 -24.18 -10.42 3.93
CA LYS A 20 -23.99 -9.04 4.32
C LYS A 20 -22.57 -8.67 3.90
N LYS A 21 -22.42 -7.75 2.93
CA LYS A 21 -21.11 -7.30 2.48
C LYS A 21 -20.35 -6.64 3.63
N VAL A 22 -19.08 -6.95 3.77
CA VAL A 22 -18.19 -6.22 4.68
C VAL A 22 -18.01 -4.80 4.14
N ARG A 23 -18.30 -3.81 4.96
CA ARG A 23 -18.25 -2.38 4.62
C ARG A 23 -16.94 -1.78 5.10
N ILE A 24 -16.23 -1.17 4.18
CA ILE A 24 -14.92 -0.59 4.41
C ILE A 24 -15.02 0.92 4.16
N ALA A 25 -14.60 1.72 5.13
CA ALA A 25 -14.51 3.16 5.01
C ALA A 25 -13.11 3.56 4.54
N GLY A 26 -13.01 4.15 3.36
CA GLY A 26 -11.78 4.64 2.74
C GLY A 26 -11.18 3.69 1.70
N GLY A 27 -10.94 4.24 0.50
CA GLY A 27 -10.40 3.55 -0.68
C GLY A 27 -8.89 3.74 -0.86
N GLY A 28 -8.14 4.11 0.19
CA GLY A 28 -6.68 4.13 0.17
C GLY A 28 -6.08 2.72 0.17
N ILE A 29 -4.73 2.61 0.14
CA ILE A 29 -4.02 1.32 0.08
C ILE A 29 -4.52 0.35 1.16
N ALA A 30 -4.70 0.81 2.40
CA ALA A 30 -5.16 -0.05 3.49
C ALA A 30 -6.56 -0.63 3.23
N GLY A 31 -7.50 0.20 2.76
CA GLY A 31 -8.86 -0.25 2.43
C GLY A 31 -8.90 -1.19 1.23
N LEU A 32 -8.11 -0.90 0.20
CA LEU A 32 -7.96 -1.76 -0.98
C LEU A 32 -7.35 -3.12 -0.59
N SER A 33 -6.32 -3.13 0.27
CA SER A 33 -5.69 -4.36 0.76
C SER A 33 -6.65 -5.21 1.58
N ALA A 34 -7.39 -4.60 2.50
CA ALA A 34 -8.40 -5.30 3.29
C ALA A 34 -9.51 -5.88 2.39
N ALA A 35 -10.00 -5.11 1.43
CA ALA A 35 -11.02 -5.57 0.50
C ALA A 35 -10.54 -6.74 -0.37
N MET A 36 -9.31 -6.65 -0.91
CA MET A 36 -8.74 -7.72 -1.74
C MET A 36 -8.57 -8.99 -0.93
N PHE A 37 -8.02 -8.90 0.29
CA PHE A 37 -7.86 -10.06 1.16
C PHE A 37 -9.19 -10.74 1.47
N LEU A 38 -10.22 -9.98 1.81
CA LEU A 38 -11.56 -10.51 2.07
C LEU A 38 -12.16 -11.14 0.82
N GLN A 39 -12.04 -10.46 -0.31
CA GLN A 39 -12.58 -10.93 -1.59
C GLN A 39 -11.88 -12.22 -2.06
N SER A 40 -10.56 -12.35 -1.88
CA SER A 40 -9.82 -13.58 -2.20
C SER A 40 -10.21 -14.76 -1.28
N ASN A 41 -10.81 -14.46 -0.13
CA ASN A 41 -11.39 -15.45 0.79
C ASN A 41 -12.93 -15.61 0.62
N ASN A 42 -13.49 -15.19 -0.51
CA ASN A 42 -14.93 -15.30 -0.85
C ASN A 42 -15.85 -14.49 0.09
N ILE A 43 -15.33 -13.43 0.70
CA ILE A 43 -16.11 -12.50 1.53
C ILE A 43 -16.39 -11.24 0.71
N SER A 44 -17.65 -11.04 0.34
CA SER A 44 -18.07 -9.88 -0.46
C SER A 44 -17.83 -8.57 0.29
N THR A 45 -17.29 -7.57 -0.40
CA THR A 45 -16.91 -6.29 0.19
C THR A 45 -17.46 -5.10 -0.58
N VAL A 46 -17.67 -4.00 0.12
CA VAL A 46 -17.97 -2.68 -0.46
C VAL A 46 -17.10 -1.61 0.20
N ILE A 47 -16.40 -0.83 -0.62
CA ILE A 47 -15.60 0.31 -0.19
C ILE A 47 -16.40 1.59 -0.40
N TYR A 48 -16.50 2.41 0.65
CA TYR A 48 -17.01 3.78 0.60
C TYR A 48 -15.84 4.74 0.54
N GLU A 49 -15.73 5.48 -0.56
CA GLU A 49 -14.69 6.47 -0.77
C GLU A 49 -15.33 7.86 -0.95
N LYS A 50 -14.94 8.81 -0.11
CA LYS A 50 -15.49 10.17 -0.12
C LYS A 50 -15.11 10.97 -1.37
N GLU A 51 -13.95 10.66 -1.94
CA GLU A 51 -13.49 11.27 -3.18
C GLU A 51 -14.21 10.63 -4.38
N SER A 52 -14.21 11.34 -5.51
CA SER A 52 -14.83 10.84 -6.76
C SER A 52 -14.01 9.72 -7.43
N LYS A 53 -12.78 9.49 -6.96
CA LYS A 53 -11.84 8.50 -7.52
C LYS A 53 -10.81 8.05 -6.48
N ILE A 54 -10.21 6.89 -6.70
CA ILE A 54 -9.10 6.40 -5.88
C ILE A 54 -7.85 7.25 -6.16
N GLY A 55 -7.07 7.51 -5.11
CA GLY A 55 -5.84 8.29 -5.19
C GLY A 55 -6.05 9.80 -5.35
N GLY A 56 -7.30 10.30 -5.41
CA GLY A 56 -7.61 11.71 -5.65
C GLY A 56 -7.09 12.68 -4.59
N SER A 57 -6.75 12.19 -3.40
CA SER A 57 -6.11 12.98 -2.35
C SER A 57 -4.58 12.98 -2.40
N ARG A 58 -3.97 12.30 -3.38
CA ARG A 58 -2.51 12.23 -3.57
C ARG A 58 -2.10 13.09 -4.76
N HIS A 59 -0.83 13.45 -4.80
CA HIS A 59 -0.31 14.44 -5.76
C HIS A 59 0.76 13.89 -6.71
N GLY A 60 0.85 12.55 -6.87
CA GLY A 60 1.89 11.92 -7.68
C GLY A 60 3.22 11.79 -6.96
N ASP A 61 3.21 11.84 -5.64
CA ASP A 61 4.38 11.63 -4.80
C ASP A 61 4.90 10.19 -4.91
N TYR A 62 6.20 10.02 -4.69
CA TYR A 62 6.81 8.70 -4.66
C TYR A 62 6.93 8.20 -3.23
N GLU A 63 6.66 6.91 -3.04
CA GLU A 63 6.84 6.20 -1.78
C GLU A 63 7.65 4.92 -1.98
N GLY A 64 8.41 4.52 -0.96
CA GLY A 64 9.12 3.24 -0.94
C GLY A 64 8.25 2.17 -0.28
N LEU A 65 7.92 1.13 -1.01
CA LEU A 65 7.39 -0.10 -0.43
C LEU A 65 8.55 -0.88 0.18
N GLU A 66 8.66 -0.84 1.48
CA GLU A 66 9.76 -1.47 2.22
C GLU A 66 9.75 -2.99 2.03
N ASN A 67 10.95 -3.54 1.82
CA ASN A 67 11.17 -4.97 1.60
C ASN A 67 12.08 -5.60 2.68
N TRP A 68 12.74 -4.78 3.48
CA TRP A 68 13.70 -5.22 4.50
C TRP A 68 13.07 -5.59 5.85
N ILE A 69 11.83 -5.16 6.10
CA ILE A 69 11.14 -5.39 7.38
C ILE A 69 10.44 -6.75 7.45
N PHE A 70 10.34 -7.44 6.32
CA PHE A 70 9.70 -8.74 6.22
C PHE A 70 10.74 -9.85 6.06
N ASN A 71 10.43 -11.04 6.54
CA ASN A 71 11.27 -12.21 6.33
C ASN A 71 11.27 -12.66 4.86
N ASP A 72 10.15 -12.44 4.17
CA ASP A 72 9.95 -12.75 2.76
C ASP A 72 9.90 -11.48 1.91
N ASP A 73 10.14 -11.63 0.61
CA ASP A 73 10.00 -10.53 -0.34
C ASP A 73 8.55 -10.02 -0.37
N ILE A 74 8.38 -8.71 -0.55
CA ILE A 74 7.07 -8.04 -0.60
C ILE A 74 6.14 -8.65 -1.66
N HIS A 75 6.68 -9.29 -2.71
CA HIS A 75 5.89 -10.03 -3.68
C HIS A 75 5.06 -11.13 -3.03
N SER A 76 5.63 -11.84 -2.05
CA SER A 76 4.91 -12.86 -1.26
C SER A 76 3.79 -12.24 -0.45
N SER A 77 4.06 -11.13 0.25
CA SER A 77 3.05 -10.42 1.03
C SER A 77 1.88 -9.93 0.16
N PHE A 78 2.15 -9.41 -1.04
CA PHE A 78 1.10 -9.01 -1.98
C PHE A 78 0.28 -10.20 -2.47
N LYS A 79 0.93 -11.32 -2.77
CA LYS A 79 0.27 -12.56 -3.16
C LYS A 79 -0.64 -13.09 -2.05
N ASP A 80 -0.20 -13.05 -0.80
CA ASP A 80 -1.00 -13.51 0.35
C ASP A 80 -2.26 -12.66 0.56
N ILE A 81 -2.19 -11.38 0.21
CA ILE A 81 -3.35 -10.48 0.19
C ILE A 81 -4.26 -10.76 -1.02
N GLY A 82 -3.74 -11.36 -2.08
CA GLY A 82 -4.46 -11.63 -3.33
C GLY A 82 -4.10 -10.68 -4.47
N PHE A 83 -3.09 -9.82 -4.32
CA PHE A 83 -2.60 -8.94 -5.37
C PHE A 83 -1.49 -9.58 -6.22
N GLU A 84 -1.45 -9.20 -7.48
CA GLU A 84 -0.39 -9.54 -8.41
C GLU A 84 0.62 -8.38 -8.48
N PHE A 85 1.72 -8.46 -7.74
CA PHE A 85 2.73 -7.40 -7.66
C PHE A 85 3.38 -7.09 -9.01
N ASN A 86 3.58 -8.09 -9.86
CA ASN A 86 4.13 -7.91 -11.20
C ASN A 86 3.28 -7.02 -12.13
N LYS A 87 2.05 -6.72 -11.74
CA LYS A 87 1.17 -5.77 -12.43
C LYS A 87 1.25 -4.35 -11.85
N ILE A 88 2.10 -4.14 -10.85
CA ILE A 88 2.32 -2.84 -10.22
C ILE A 88 3.60 -2.23 -10.81
N GLN A 89 3.47 -1.03 -11.36
CA GLN A 89 4.65 -0.29 -11.83
C GLN A 89 5.48 0.14 -10.63
N SER A 90 6.67 -0.42 -10.52
CA SER A 90 7.59 -0.17 -9.42
C SER A 90 9.04 -0.22 -9.89
N SER A 91 9.93 0.46 -9.19
CA SER A 91 11.37 0.43 -9.46
C SER A 91 12.09 -0.17 -8.25
N PRO A 92 12.78 -1.32 -8.41
CA PRO A 92 13.55 -1.93 -7.33
C PRO A 92 14.76 -1.07 -6.97
N ILE A 93 14.94 -0.78 -5.70
CA ILE A 93 16.07 -0.02 -5.17
C ILE A 93 17.00 -0.95 -4.41
N ASN A 94 18.10 -1.31 -5.06
CA ASN A 94 19.13 -2.21 -4.54
C ASN A 94 20.32 -1.48 -3.94
N SER A 95 20.41 -0.18 -4.10
CA SER A 95 21.47 0.64 -3.51
C SER A 95 20.99 2.06 -3.27
N PHE A 96 21.53 2.67 -2.20
CA PHE A 96 21.31 4.06 -1.88
C PHE A 96 22.53 4.64 -1.15
N PHE A 97 22.59 5.96 -1.08
CA PHE A 97 23.64 6.67 -0.38
C PHE A 97 23.12 7.21 0.94
N VAL A 98 23.88 7.00 2.01
CA VAL A 98 23.61 7.58 3.34
C VAL A 98 24.55 8.74 3.57
N HIS A 99 23.98 9.91 3.78
CA HIS A 99 24.69 11.12 4.16
C HIS A 99 24.52 11.36 5.66
N THR A 100 25.62 11.57 6.34
CA THR A 100 25.65 11.97 7.75
C THR A 100 26.38 13.31 7.87
N SER A 101 26.81 13.68 9.05
CA SER A 101 27.70 14.82 9.26
C SER A 101 29.11 14.60 8.72
N SER A 102 29.48 13.37 8.30
CA SER A 102 30.75 13.06 7.67
C SER A 102 30.80 13.58 6.21
N GLU A 103 32.01 13.85 5.71
CA GLU A 103 32.20 14.46 4.41
C GLU A 103 31.84 13.53 3.24
N LYS A 104 31.98 12.22 3.40
CA LYS A 104 31.75 11.25 2.33
C LYS A 104 30.48 10.44 2.59
N PRO A 105 29.57 10.35 1.60
CA PRO A 105 28.40 9.49 1.71
C PRO A 105 28.80 8.01 1.70
N LEU A 106 28.14 7.23 2.55
CA LEU A 106 28.26 5.78 2.56
C LEU A 106 27.30 5.18 1.54
N ARG A 107 27.81 4.40 0.57
CA ARG A 107 26.97 3.63 -0.34
C ARG A 107 26.61 2.29 0.31
N ILE A 108 25.32 2.02 0.40
CA ILE A 108 24.78 0.74 0.86
C ILE A 108 24.17 0.04 -0.36
N GLN A 109 24.47 -1.26 -0.52
CA GLN A 109 23.92 -2.05 -1.62
C GLN A 109 23.64 -3.49 -1.18
N ASN A 110 22.63 -4.10 -1.81
CA ASN A 110 22.27 -5.50 -1.59
C ASN A 110 21.80 -6.14 -2.91
N LYS A 111 21.83 -7.46 -2.99
CA LYS A 111 21.29 -8.23 -4.13
C LYS A 111 19.76 -8.15 -4.17
N THR A 112 19.11 -8.26 -3.01
CA THR A 112 17.68 -8.09 -2.86
C THR A 112 17.36 -6.61 -2.71
N PRO A 113 16.32 -6.09 -3.35
CA PRO A 113 15.89 -4.70 -3.16
C PRO A 113 15.59 -4.38 -1.70
N PHE A 114 16.03 -3.23 -1.24
CA PHE A 114 15.65 -2.72 0.09
C PHE A 114 14.19 -2.27 0.10
N PHE A 115 13.74 -1.71 -1.01
CA PHE A 115 12.36 -1.27 -1.23
C PHE A 115 12.08 -1.13 -2.72
N TYR A 116 10.80 -1.06 -3.04
CA TYR A 116 10.33 -0.76 -4.39
C TYR A 116 9.74 0.64 -4.41
N LEU A 117 10.28 1.51 -5.24
CA LEU A 117 9.74 2.86 -5.41
C LEU A 117 8.49 2.81 -6.28
N VAL A 118 7.39 3.37 -5.80
CA VAL A 118 6.10 3.44 -6.47
C VAL A 118 5.59 4.88 -6.46
N SER A 119 4.86 5.27 -7.50
CA SER A 119 4.13 6.54 -7.49
C SER A 119 2.76 6.38 -6.85
N ARG A 120 2.29 7.43 -6.19
CA ARG A 120 1.00 7.51 -5.50
C ARG A 120 0.10 8.51 -6.19
N GLY A 121 -1.14 8.16 -6.43
CA GLY A 121 -2.09 9.07 -7.07
C GLY A 121 -3.19 8.37 -7.84
N ASP A 122 -3.77 9.11 -8.77
CA ASP A 122 -4.91 8.68 -9.57
C ASP A 122 -4.59 8.38 -11.04
N ASN A 123 -3.33 8.46 -11.44
CA ASN A 123 -2.90 8.08 -12.78
C ASN A 123 -2.91 6.55 -12.92
N SER A 124 -3.00 6.06 -14.15
CA SER A 124 -3.06 4.62 -14.46
C SER A 124 -1.85 3.83 -13.94
N ASN A 125 -0.72 4.49 -13.76
CA ASN A 125 0.55 3.91 -13.33
C ASN A 125 0.80 4.04 -11.82
N ASP A 126 -0.04 4.79 -11.10
CA ASP A 126 0.08 4.94 -9.66
C ASP A 126 -0.41 3.68 -8.95
N ILE A 127 0.26 3.30 -7.86
CA ILE A 127 -0.07 2.07 -7.14
C ILE A 127 -1.52 2.05 -6.66
N ASP A 128 -2.05 3.19 -6.20
CA ASP A 128 -3.43 3.32 -5.74
C ASP A 128 -4.40 2.87 -6.85
N HIS A 129 -4.18 3.36 -8.08
CA HIS A 129 -5.02 3.02 -9.22
C HIS A 129 -4.83 1.55 -9.68
N GLN A 130 -3.61 1.05 -9.64
CA GLN A 130 -3.31 -0.34 -10.04
C GLN A 130 -3.93 -1.35 -9.06
N LEU A 131 -3.87 -1.08 -7.74
CA LEU A 131 -4.56 -1.89 -6.72
C LEU A 131 -6.08 -1.81 -6.89
N PHE A 132 -6.61 -0.62 -7.11
CA PHE A 132 -8.05 -0.44 -7.39
C PHE A 132 -8.52 -1.29 -8.58
N ARG A 133 -7.77 -1.29 -9.68
CA ARG A 133 -8.12 -2.10 -10.86
C ARG A 133 -8.16 -3.59 -10.53
N GLN A 134 -7.22 -4.07 -9.74
CA GLN A 134 -7.21 -5.47 -9.30
C GLN A 134 -8.40 -5.78 -8.39
N CYS A 135 -8.72 -4.92 -7.42
CA CYS A 135 -9.90 -5.04 -6.56
C CYS A 135 -11.19 -5.06 -7.37
N LYS A 136 -11.33 -4.14 -8.34
CA LYS A 136 -12.50 -4.09 -9.22
C LYS A 136 -12.65 -5.38 -10.04
N LYS A 137 -11.56 -5.89 -10.58
CA LYS A 137 -11.53 -7.18 -11.31
C LYS A 137 -11.92 -8.35 -10.42
N ALA A 138 -11.53 -8.32 -9.15
CA ALA A 138 -11.88 -9.34 -8.16
C ALA A 138 -13.34 -9.26 -7.68
N GLY A 139 -14.10 -8.22 -8.06
CA GLY A 139 -15.51 -8.07 -7.72
C GLY A 139 -15.78 -7.22 -6.46
N VAL A 140 -14.79 -6.48 -5.97
CA VAL A 140 -15.02 -5.47 -4.91
C VAL A 140 -15.94 -4.38 -5.43
N GLU A 141 -16.98 -4.04 -4.67
CA GLU A 141 -17.88 -2.94 -4.96
C GLU A 141 -17.31 -1.62 -4.45
N PHE A 142 -17.52 -0.54 -5.19
CA PHE A 142 -17.07 0.80 -4.82
C PHE A 142 -18.22 1.80 -4.86
N LYS A 143 -18.30 2.65 -3.85
CA LYS A 143 -19.19 3.79 -3.74
C LYS A 143 -18.37 5.06 -3.59
N PHE A 144 -18.27 5.80 -4.67
CA PHE A 144 -17.52 7.04 -4.75
C PHE A 144 -18.38 8.25 -4.41
N GLY A 145 -17.77 9.29 -3.85
CA GLY A 145 -18.46 10.50 -3.42
C GLY A 145 -19.40 10.25 -2.23
N GLU A 146 -19.32 9.10 -1.61
CA GLU A 146 -20.18 8.71 -0.50
C GLU A 146 -19.40 8.62 0.81
N MET A 147 -19.94 9.26 1.84
CA MET A 147 -19.47 9.05 3.19
C MET A 147 -19.86 7.65 3.67
N ALA A 148 -18.90 6.98 4.30
CA ALA A 148 -19.16 5.67 4.87
C ALA A 148 -20.23 5.76 5.97
N PRO A 149 -21.12 4.74 6.10
CA PRO A 149 -22.04 4.64 7.23
C PRO A 149 -21.33 4.74 8.57
N SER A 150 -22.02 5.23 9.60
CA SER A 150 -21.44 5.41 10.95
C SER A 150 -20.90 4.11 11.56
N TYR A 151 -21.39 2.97 11.09
CA TYR A 151 -20.98 1.64 11.52
C TYR A 151 -20.42 0.85 10.33
N CYS A 152 -19.19 1.15 9.95
CA CYS A 152 -18.43 0.31 9.04
C CYS A 152 -17.74 -0.83 9.79
N ASP A 153 -17.56 -1.93 9.09
CA ASP A 153 -16.90 -3.11 9.67
C ASP A 153 -15.38 -2.88 9.74
N ILE A 154 -14.83 -2.11 8.79
CA ILE A 154 -13.41 -1.72 8.76
C ILE A 154 -13.30 -0.22 8.50
N ILE A 155 -12.45 0.46 9.28
CA ILE A 155 -12.16 1.88 9.13
C ILE A 155 -10.71 2.04 8.61
N ALA A 156 -10.58 2.47 7.36
CA ALA A 156 -9.31 2.66 6.64
C ALA A 156 -9.18 4.10 6.09
N THR A 157 -9.70 5.08 6.83
CA THR A 157 -9.80 6.49 6.39
C THR A 157 -8.49 7.27 6.51
N GLY A 158 -7.40 6.60 6.85
CA GLY A 158 -6.09 7.22 7.05
C GLY A 158 -6.03 8.11 8.30
N THR A 159 -5.02 8.94 8.36
CA THR A 159 -4.78 9.83 9.50
C THR A 159 -5.65 11.07 9.39
N ARG A 160 -6.51 11.30 10.38
CA ARG A 160 -7.36 12.51 10.42
C ARG A 160 -6.60 13.76 10.86
N LYS A 161 -5.55 13.57 11.66
CA LYS A 161 -4.72 14.65 12.20
C LYS A 161 -3.27 14.18 12.24
N ALA A 162 -2.43 14.79 11.42
CA ALA A 162 -1.00 14.48 11.40
C ALA A 162 -0.28 15.20 12.54
N SER A 163 0.67 14.50 13.18
CA SER A 163 1.57 15.10 14.19
C SER A 163 2.74 15.85 13.53
N ALA A 164 3.02 15.57 12.25
CA ALA A 164 4.03 16.23 11.44
C ALA A 164 3.67 16.13 9.97
N TYR A 165 4.20 17.04 9.17
CA TYR A 165 4.06 17.05 7.72
C TYR A 165 5.44 16.98 7.08
N ILE A 166 5.55 16.22 5.99
CA ILE A 166 6.72 16.17 5.13
C ILE A 166 6.36 16.91 3.84
N GLN A 167 7.21 17.86 3.46
CA GLN A 167 7.09 18.55 2.18
C GLN A 167 8.04 17.92 1.18
N GLY A 168 7.52 17.46 0.06
CA GLY A 168 8.28 16.97 -1.09
C GLY A 168 8.32 17.99 -2.22
N ILE A 169 9.36 17.96 -3.02
CA ILE A 169 9.51 18.76 -4.25
C ILE A 169 9.81 17.81 -5.38
N ASN A 170 9.00 17.82 -6.42
CA ASN A 170 9.24 17.11 -7.65
C ASN A 170 9.85 18.06 -8.68
N PHE A 171 10.92 17.65 -9.32
CA PHE A 171 11.58 18.44 -10.37
C PHE A 171 12.15 17.54 -11.46
N ASN A 172 12.21 18.06 -12.67
CA ASN A 172 12.84 17.36 -13.80
C ASN A 172 14.35 17.52 -13.73
N THR A 173 15.08 16.43 -13.93
CA THR A 173 16.53 16.41 -13.89
C THR A 173 17.11 15.40 -14.87
N ASN A 174 18.34 15.65 -15.36
CA ASN A 174 19.13 14.72 -16.15
C ASN A 174 20.05 13.84 -15.29
N LEU A 175 19.95 13.92 -13.97
CA LEU A 175 20.72 13.06 -13.07
C LEU A 175 20.27 11.60 -13.23
N LYS A 176 21.21 10.68 -13.05
CA LYS A 176 20.88 9.25 -12.97
C LYS A 176 19.98 8.99 -11.77
N ASN A 177 19.07 8.01 -11.90
CA ASN A 177 18.23 7.57 -10.79
C ASN A 177 19.10 7.13 -9.62
N GLN A 178 19.00 7.85 -8.52
CA GLN A 178 19.73 7.59 -7.29
C GLN A 178 18.83 7.89 -6.10
N VAL A 179 19.06 7.18 -5.00
CA VAL A 179 18.37 7.43 -3.73
C VAL A 179 19.42 7.88 -2.72
N HIS A 180 19.14 8.97 -2.05
CA HIS A 180 19.99 9.56 -1.01
C HIS A 180 19.18 9.71 0.27
N LEU A 181 19.68 9.13 1.35
CA LEU A 181 19.12 9.24 2.69
C LEU A 181 19.99 10.22 3.49
N LEU A 182 19.39 11.31 3.93
CA LEU A 182 20.06 12.36 4.67
C LEU A 182 19.75 12.21 6.17
N LEU A 183 20.76 11.87 6.96
CA LEU A 183 20.62 11.62 8.39
C LEU A 183 21.33 12.68 9.22
N GLY A 184 20.76 12.99 10.37
CA GLY A 184 21.36 13.86 11.39
C GLY A 184 20.69 15.22 11.48
N LYS A 185 20.96 15.91 12.60
CA LYS A 185 20.29 17.17 12.99
C LYS A 185 20.41 18.29 11.97
N LYS A 186 21.47 18.27 11.13
CA LYS A 186 21.68 19.26 10.07
C LYS A 186 20.66 19.13 8.95
N PHE A 187 20.19 17.93 8.65
CA PHE A 187 19.28 17.63 7.54
C PHE A 187 17.86 17.44 8.03
N ALA A 188 17.69 16.61 9.06
CA ALA A 188 16.39 16.27 9.64
C ALA A 188 16.52 16.13 11.16
N PRO A 189 16.10 17.11 11.96
CA PRO A 189 16.35 17.14 13.42
C PRO A 189 15.77 15.96 14.20
N LYS A 190 14.73 15.33 13.70
CA LYS A 190 14.03 14.20 14.34
C LYS A 190 13.68 13.08 13.38
N GLY A 191 14.48 12.88 12.34
CA GLY A 191 14.18 11.87 11.34
C GLY A 191 15.24 11.77 10.27
N TYR A 192 14.82 11.61 9.05
CA TYR A 192 15.65 11.55 7.86
C TYR A 192 14.94 12.28 6.68
N ALA A 193 15.71 12.64 5.68
CA ALA A 193 15.24 13.20 4.42
C ALA A 193 15.88 12.46 3.25
#